data_3f55f941dce70c0dc1570924ee510590
#
_entry.id   3f55f941dce70c0dc1570924ee510590
#
_cell.length_a   1.000
_cell.length_b   1.000
_cell.length_c   1.000
_cell.angle_alpha   90.00
_cell.angle_beta   90.00
_cell.angle_gamma   90.00
#
_symmetry.space_group_name_H-M   'P 1'
#
loop_
_entity.id
_entity.type
_entity.pdbx_description
1 polymer ?
#
loop_
_entity_poly.entity_id
_entity_poly.type
_entity_poly.pdbx_seq_one_letter_code
_entity_poly.pdbx_strand_id
1 'polypeptide(L)'
;MGNLRLGLVGCGAIAQWHAKALQHAQRTTVTACVDVVSANANKLAEITGGAACSSIAEALEIGVNALAILVPHHLHEDLVTQALEAGVHVALEKPMAPTLAACERILATAARHPDRVFMLTENAQYWPEVVMAQKLIAEGAIGKLVTARSWHNFGITPEFYPSDQSWRFQQAAAGGGVALDTGSHWMRPLRMILGEIDEVVAVTGRLWEKMEGESMVRSLCLFKSGVVASFDVILATGAVGLQPHFQFTGTTGEIVISALGEVRLFDGKDWQGTVVGHGNYMDSYKGVWQDFEAAILDGTPLAADARYSLGEVAAANAIVRSAQSRKWEKVW
;
A
#
# COMPACT_ATOMS: atom_id res chain seq x y z
N MET A 1 -22.02 -15.38 -16.10
CA MET A 1 -21.08 -14.89 -15.12
C MET A 1 -20.81 -13.42 -15.44
N GLY A 2 -21.03 -12.51 -14.50
CA GLY A 2 -20.86 -11.06 -14.75
C GLY A 2 -19.38 -10.73 -14.94
N ASN A 3 -19.09 -9.80 -15.85
CA ASN A 3 -17.75 -9.23 -16.01
C ASN A 3 -17.69 -7.91 -15.25
N LEU A 4 -16.59 -7.69 -14.53
CA LEU A 4 -16.30 -6.42 -13.88
C LEU A 4 -15.86 -5.40 -14.96
N ARG A 5 -16.60 -4.31 -15.09
CA ARG A 5 -16.28 -3.20 -15.98
C ARG A 5 -15.65 -2.09 -15.16
N LEU A 6 -14.32 -2.00 -15.26
CA LEU A 6 -13.50 -1.16 -14.40
C LEU A 6 -13.16 0.16 -15.06
N GLY A 7 -13.35 1.26 -14.36
CA GLY A 7 -12.79 2.56 -14.71
C GLY A 7 -11.54 2.84 -13.88
N LEU A 8 -10.45 3.28 -14.52
CA LEU A 8 -9.24 3.74 -13.86
C LEU A 8 -9.29 5.26 -13.74
N VAL A 9 -9.32 5.79 -12.52
CA VAL A 9 -9.41 7.23 -12.23
C VAL A 9 -8.05 7.72 -11.74
N GLY A 10 -7.42 8.61 -12.52
CA GLY A 10 -6.02 8.98 -12.39
C GLY A 10 -5.14 8.07 -13.26
N CYS A 11 -4.61 8.60 -14.37
CA CYS A 11 -3.85 7.86 -15.38
C CYS A 11 -2.34 8.13 -15.29
N GLY A 12 -1.84 8.36 -14.05
CA GLY A 12 -0.43 8.60 -13.76
C GLY A 12 0.41 7.32 -13.74
N ALA A 13 1.61 7.42 -13.12
CA ALA A 13 2.57 6.31 -13.04
C ALA A 13 1.98 5.03 -12.45
N ILE A 14 1.29 5.13 -11.30
CA ILE A 14 0.74 3.94 -10.62
C ILE A 14 -0.35 3.26 -11.45
N ALA A 15 -1.13 4.01 -12.21
CA ALA A 15 -2.17 3.45 -13.06
C ALA A 15 -1.61 2.53 -14.15
N GLN A 16 -0.41 2.79 -14.64
CA GLN A 16 0.25 1.91 -15.61
C GLN A 16 0.61 0.55 -15.00
N TRP A 17 0.95 0.51 -13.71
CA TRP A 17 1.24 -0.73 -12.98
C TRP A 17 -0.03 -1.55 -12.75
N HIS A 18 -1.12 -0.88 -12.34
CA HIS A 18 -2.43 -1.52 -12.26
C HIS A 18 -2.90 -2.04 -13.62
N ALA A 19 -2.77 -1.24 -14.67
CA ALA A 19 -3.16 -1.65 -16.03
C ALA A 19 -2.40 -2.89 -16.51
N LYS A 20 -1.09 -2.99 -16.25
CA LYS A 20 -0.31 -4.18 -16.59
C LYS A 20 -0.76 -5.41 -15.81
N ALA A 21 -1.03 -5.28 -14.51
CA ALA A 21 -1.55 -6.38 -13.70
C ALA A 21 -2.93 -6.85 -14.19
N LEU A 22 -3.80 -5.92 -14.59
CA LEU A 22 -5.13 -6.17 -15.13
C LEU A 22 -5.14 -6.90 -16.48
N GLN A 23 -4.05 -6.85 -17.25
CA GLN A 23 -3.92 -7.67 -18.47
C GLN A 23 -4.01 -9.18 -18.19
N HIS A 24 -3.78 -9.60 -16.95
CA HIS A 24 -3.90 -10.99 -16.50
C HIS A 24 -5.24 -11.30 -15.81
N ALA A 25 -6.11 -10.30 -15.62
CA ALA A 25 -7.43 -10.48 -15.04
C ALA A 25 -8.36 -11.17 -16.06
N GLN A 26 -9.06 -12.21 -15.62
CA GLN A 26 -9.91 -13.01 -16.53
C GLN A 26 -11.36 -12.52 -16.57
N ARG A 27 -11.81 -11.84 -15.51
CA ARG A 27 -13.21 -11.42 -15.34
C ARG A 27 -13.35 -9.91 -15.19
N THR A 28 -12.25 -9.15 -15.38
CA THR A 28 -12.22 -7.70 -15.32
C THR A 28 -11.80 -7.13 -16.67
N THR A 29 -12.55 -6.16 -17.16
CA THR A 29 -12.21 -5.40 -18.36
C THR A 29 -12.08 -3.93 -18.00
N VAL A 30 -10.96 -3.30 -18.35
CA VAL A 30 -10.82 -1.85 -18.23
C VAL A 30 -11.67 -1.20 -19.32
N THR A 31 -12.71 -0.50 -18.91
CA THR A 31 -13.71 0.09 -19.81
C THR A 31 -13.52 1.59 -19.98
N ALA A 32 -12.97 2.27 -18.96
CA ALA A 32 -12.71 3.70 -18.97
C ALA A 32 -11.36 4.05 -18.33
N CYS A 33 -10.72 5.09 -18.85
CA CYS A 33 -9.52 5.71 -18.30
C CYS A 33 -9.81 7.20 -18.08
N VAL A 34 -9.92 7.62 -16.83
CA VAL A 34 -10.35 8.96 -16.42
C VAL A 34 -9.18 9.78 -15.95
N ASP A 35 -8.90 10.91 -16.57
CA ASP A 35 -7.91 11.88 -16.10
C ASP A 35 -8.28 13.29 -16.53
N VAL A 36 -8.06 14.28 -15.68
CA VAL A 36 -8.25 15.70 -16.00
C VAL A 36 -7.30 16.19 -17.09
N VAL A 37 -6.18 15.48 -17.28
CA VAL A 37 -5.23 15.70 -18.37
C VAL A 37 -5.52 14.68 -19.47
N SER A 38 -6.19 15.10 -20.53
CA SER A 38 -6.62 14.22 -21.62
C SER A 38 -5.48 13.37 -22.23
N ALA A 39 -4.27 13.91 -22.30
CA ALA A 39 -3.10 13.16 -22.78
C ALA A 39 -2.79 11.93 -21.93
N ASN A 40 -2.97 11.99 -20.59
CA ASN A 40 -2.78 10.85 -19.70
C ASN A 40 -3.88 9.80 -19.91
N ALA A 41 -5.15 10.24 -19.99
CA ALA A 41 -6.29 9.36 -20.25
C ALA A 41 -6.13 8.63 -21.59
N ASN A 42 -5.78 9.33 -22.67
CA ASN A 42 -5.56 8.74 -23.98
C ASN A 42 -4.43 7.71 -23.96
N LYS A 43 -3.28 8.04 -23.35
CA LYS A 43 -2.14 7.13 -23.24
C LYS A 43 -2.49 5.83 -22.52
N LEU A 44 -3.25 5.91 -21.42
CA LEU A 44 -3.67 4.72 -20.68
C LEU A 44 -4.74 3.92 -21.43
N ALA A 45 -5.65 4.62 -22.14
CA ALA A 45 -6.66 4.01 -23.00
C ALA A 45 -6.03 3.19 -24.14
N GLU A 46 -4.95 3.67 -24.77
CA GLU A 46 -4.19 2.92 -25.77
C GLU A 46 -3.62 1.60 -25.21
N ILE A 47 -3.21 1.59 -23.94
CA ILE A 47 -2.63 0.40 -23.27
C ILE A 47 -3.73 -0.60 -22.89
N THR A 48 -4.88 -0.12 -22.45
CA THR A 48 -5.93 -0.94 -21.83
C THR A 48 -7.07 -1.31 -22.77
N GLY A 49 -7.25 -0.55 -23.86
CA GLY A 49 -8.40 -0.65 -24.74
C GLY A 49 -9.68 0.03 -24.21
N GLY A 50 -9.62 0.68 -23.05
CA GLY A 50 -10.73 1.45 -22.49
C GLY A 50 -10.94 2.80 -23.17
N ALA A 51 -12.08 3.43 -22.96
CA ALA A 51 -12.35 4.78 -23.45
C ALA A 51 -11.64 5.83 -22.59
N ALA A 52 -11.05 6.86 -23.23
CA ALA A 52 -10.54 8.02 -22.52
C ALA A 52 -11.69 8.93 -22.10
N CYS A 53 -11.74 9.28 -20.82
CA CYS A 53 -12.78 10.12 -20.20
C CYS A 53 -12.12 11.28 -19.44
N SER A 54 -12.85 12.39 -19.32
CA SER A 54 -12.43 13.57 -18.55
C SER A 54 -12.98 13.57 -17.12
N SER A 55 -13.99 12.74 -16.84
CA SER A 55 -14.68 12.71 -15.55
C SER A 55 -15.22 11.31 -15.22
N ILE A 56 -15.48 11.08 -13.92
CA ILE A 56 -16.17 9.87 -13.43
C ILE A 56 -17.58 9.79 -14.05
N ALA A 57 -18.27 10.91 -14.25
CA ALA A 57 -19.60 10.93 -14.85
C ALA A 57 -19.60 10.31 -16.26
N GLU A 58 -18.65 10.68 -17.13
CA GLU A 58 -18.48 10.06 -18.44
C GLU A 58 -18.21 8.55 -18.35
N ALA A 59 -17.38 8.12 -17.40
CA ALA A 59 -17.12 6.70 -17.18
C ALA A 59 -18.38 5.93 -16.73
N LEU A 60 -19.23 6.55 -15.91
CA LEU A 60 -20.52 5.98 -15.49
C LEU A 60 -21.49 5.83 -16.66
N GLU A 61 -21.52 6.82 -17.57
CA GLU A 61 -22.35 6.75 -18.79
C GLU A 61 -21.95 5.61 -19.73
N ILE A 62 -20.64 5.27 -19.79
CA ILE A 62 -20.12 4.11 -20.51
C ILE A 62 -20.52 2.81 -19.80
N GLY A 63 -20.93 2.91 -18.53
CA GLY A 63 -21.49 1.81 -17.75
C GLY A 63 -20.42 1.01 -17.00
N VAL A 64 -19.38 1.64 -16.44
CA VAL A 64 -18.51 1.02 -15.44
C VAL A 64 -19.33 0.61 -14.22
N ASN A 65 -18.97 -0.49 -13.56
CA ASN A 65 -19.58 -0.96 -12.32
C ASN A 65 -18.57 -0.99 -11.15
N ALA A 66 -17.31 -0.65 -11.43
CA ALA A 66 -16.28 -0.43 -10.42
C ALA A 66 -15.31 0.67 -10.87
N LEU A 67 -14.71 1.35 -9.89
CA LEU A 67 -13.67 2.36 -10.11
C LEU A 67 -12.42 2.04 -9.29
N ALA A 68 -11.26 2.14 -9.92
CA ALA A 68 -9.97 2.21 -9.25
C ALA A 68 -9.58 3.68 -9.10
N ILE A 69 -9.44 4.17 -7.89
CA ILE A 69 -9.08 5.57 -7.61
C ILE A 69 -7.57 5.64 -7.34
N LEU A 70 -6.82 6.20 -8.29
CA LEU A 70 -5.36 6.16 -8.42
C LEU A 70 -4.76 7.58 -8.51
N VAL A 71 -5.31 8.49 -7.73
CA VAL A 71 -5.01 9.94 -7.75
C VAL A 71 -4.16 10.34 -6.53
N PRO A 72 -3.70 11.61 -6.43
CA PRO A 72 -3.06 12.12 -5.21
C PRO A 72 -3.96 12.01 -3.97
N HIS A 73 -3.36 11.74 -2.81
CA HIS A 73 -4.04 11.33 -1.58
C HIS A 73 -5.14 12.29 -1.11
N HIS A 74 -4.96 13.61 -1.29
CA HIS A 74 -5.95 14.62 -0.87
C HIS A 74 -7.27 14.57 -1.65
N LEU A 75 -7.30 13.89 -2.80
CA LEU A 75 -8.49 13.72 -3.64
C LEU A 75 -9.26 12.44 -3.31
N HIS A 76 -8.72 11.55 -2.48
CA HIS A 76 -9.28 10.23 -2.23
C HIS A 76 -10.69 10.31 -1.64
N GLU A 77 -10.91 11.15 -0.62
CA GLU A 77 -12.19 11.24 0.09
C GLU A 77 -13.34 11.63 -0.86
N ASP A 78 -13.15 12.68 -1.63
CA ASP A 78 -14.19 13.21 -2.52
C ASP A 78 -14.53 12.22 -3.63
N LEU A 79 -13.51 11.60 -4.26
CA LEU A 79 -13.73 10.67 -5.36
C LEU A 79 -14.29 9.32 -4.90
N VAL A 80 -13.88 8.83 -3.71
CA VAL A 80 -14.50 7.63 -3.10
C VAL A 80 -15.97 7.88 -2.80
N THR A 81 -16.27 9.04 -2.22
CA THR A 81 -17.66 9.42 -1.90
C THR A 81 -18.49 9.47 -3.18
N GLN A 82 -18.02 10.18 -4.20
CA GLN A 82 -18.69 10.26 -5.50
C GLN A 82 -18.96 8.87 -6.12
N ALA A 83 -17.95 7.98 -6.08
CA ALA A 83 -18.06 6.65 -6.65
C ALA A 83 -19.07 5.77 -5.90
N LEU A 84 -19.01 5.73 -4.56
CA LEU A 84 -19.92 4.94 -3.74
C LEU A 84 -21.37 5.45 -3.84
N GLU A 85 -21.58 6.77 -3.84
CA GLU A 85 -22.90 7.38 -4.03
C GLU A 85 -23.48 7.13 -5.43
N ALA A 86 -22.61 6.98 -6.45
CA ALA A 86 -23.01 6.53 -7.78
C ALA A 86 -23.31 5.02 -7.85
N GLY A 87 -23.14 4.28 -6.76
CA GLY A 87 -23.50 2.86 -6.67
C GLY A 87 -22.51 1.91 -7.33
N VAL A 88 -21.23 2.29 -7.47
CA VAL A 88 -20.18 1.41 -8.03
C VAL A 88 -19.23 0.92 -6.94
N HIS A 89 -18.59 -0.24 -7.18
CA HIS A 89 -17.54 -0.75 -6.31
C HIS A 89 -16.28 0.09 -6.41
N VAL A 90 -15.47 0.17 -5.34
CA VAL A 90 -14.29 1.03 -5.29
C VAL A 90 -13.06 0.28 -4.83
N ALA A 91 -12.00 0.33 -5.63
CA ALA A 91 -10.63 0.00 -5.25
C ALA A 91 -9.84 1.31 -5.10
N LEU A 92 -9.39 1.64 -3.88
CA LEU A 92 -8.70 2.89 -3.59
C LEU A 92 -7.20 2.64 -3.38
N GLU A 93 -6.35 3.45 -4.02
CA GLU A 93 -4.91 3.44 -3.74
C GLU A 93 -4.60 3.86 -2.31
N LYS A 94 -3.52 3.25 -1.80
CA LYS A 94 -2.98 3.60 -0.50
C LYS A 94 -2.20 4.95 -0.54
N PRO A 95 -2.06 5.63 0.61
CA PRO A 95 -2.80 5.45 1.85
C PRO A 95 -4.26 5.85 1.68
N MET A 96 -5.13 5.38 2.56
CA MET A 96 -6.58 5.66 2.43
C MET A 96 -6.88 7.15 2.30
N ALA A 97 -6.25 7.98 3.13
CA ALA A 97 -6.34 9.43 3.09
C ALA A 97 -5.16 10.07 3.83
N PRO A 98 -4.93 11.39 3.66
CA PRO A 98 -3.88 12.13 4.36
C PRO A 98 -3.99 12.12 5.89
N THR A 99 -5.19 11.99 6.44
CA THR A 99 -5.44 12.07 7.88
C THR A 99 -6.39 10.98 8.34
N LEU A 100 -6.30 10.58 9.62
CA LEU A 100 -7.23 9.63 10.22
C LEU A 100 -8.68 10.11 10.15
N ALA A 101 -8.93 11.41 10.35
CA ALA A 101 -10.27 11.96 10.26
C ALA A 101 -10.87 11.80 8.84
N ALA A 102 -10.08 12.00 7.79
CA ALA A 102 -10.52 11.75 6.42
C ALA A 102 -10.75 10.25 6.16
N CYS A 103 -9.88 9.37 6.68
CA CYS A 103 -10.08 7.93 6.61
C CYS A 103 -11.40 7.49 7.27
N GLU A 104 -11.72 8.01 8.46
CA GLU A 104 -12.98 7.68 9.14
C GLU A 104 -14.21 8.18 8.37
N ARG A 105 -14.14 9.33 7.69
CA ARG A 105 -15.24 9.80 6.82
C ARG A 105 -15.42 8.91 5.60
N ILE A 106 -14.32 8.46 4.97
CA ILE A 106 -14.37 7.47 3.87
C ILE A 106 -15.03 6.18 4.34
N LEU A 107 -14.63 5.65 5.50
CA LEU A 107 -15.21 4.42 6.05
C LEU A 107 -16.68 4.60 6.43
N ALA A 108 -17.06 5.76 6.95
CA ALA A 108 -18.47 6.08 7.23
C ALA A 108 -19.29 6.15 5.94
N THR A 109 -18.72 6.65 4.85
CA THR A 109 -19.37 6.61 3.53
C THR A 109 -19.50 5.18 3.04
N ALA A 110 -18.45 4.37 3.08
CA ALA A 110 -18.51 2.97 2.68
C ALA A 110 -19.55 2.16 3.49
N ALA A 111 -19.68 2.43 4.79
CA ALA A 111 -20.67 1.78 5.63
C ALA A 111 -22.13 2.10 5.25
N ARG A 112 -22.40 3.22 4.55
CA ARG A 112 -23.74 3.53 4.02
C ARG A 112 -24.06 2.77 2.73
N HIS A 113 -23.06 2.14 2.11
CA HIS A 113 -23.18 1.38 0.86
C HIS A 113 -22.70 -0.08 1.04
N PRO A 114 -23.33 -0.86 1.96
CA PRO A 114 -22.84 -2.19 2.34
C PRO A 114 -22.95 -3.22 1.20
N ASP A 115 -23.69 -2.91 0.15
CA ASP A 115 -23.83 -3.70 -1.08
C ASP A 115 -22.73 -3.40 -2.11
N ARG A 116 -21.80 -2.50 -1.78
CA ARG A 116 -20.62 -2.19 -2.60
C ARG A 116 -19.34 -2.66 -1.90
N VAL A 117 -18.45 -3.25 -2.66
CA VAL A 117 -17.11 -3.58 -2.18
C VAL A 117 -16.29 -2.31 -2.17
N PHE A 118 -15.72 -1.97 -1.01
CA PHE A 118 -14.72 -0.93 -0.84
C PHE A 118 -13.42 -1.57 -0.35
N MET A 119 -12.35 -1.48 -1.13
CA MET A 119 -11.07 -2.12 -0.88
C MET A 119 -9.91 -1.12 -1.00
N LEU A 120 -8.90 -1.23 -0.12
CA LEU A 120 -7.60 -0.57 -0.30
C LEU A 120 -6.65 -1.48 -1.09
N THR A 121 -5.97 -0.90 -2.09
CA THR A 121 -5.06 -1.64 -2.97
C THR A 121 -3.65 -1.77 -2.39
N GLU A 122 -3.52 -1.99 -1.07
CA GLU A 122 -2.22 -2.24 -0.44
C GLU A 122 -1.64 -3.58 -0.92
N ASN A 123 -0.72 -3.51 -1.86
CA ASN A 123 -0.19 -4.66 -2.56
C ASN A 123 0.82 -5.48 -1.73
N ALA A 124 1.41 -4.90 -0.68
CA ALA A 124 2.40 -5.60 0.14
C ALA A 124 1.85 -6.84 0.86
N GLN A 125 0.55 -6.89 1.10
CA GLN A 125 -0.09 -8.08 1.69
C GLN A 125 -0.13 -9.29 0.76
N TYR A 126 0.10 -9.09 -0.54
CA TYR A 126 0.12 -10.15 -1.55
C TYR A 126 1.55 -10.50 -2.03
N TRP A 127 2.58 -9.91 -1.43
CA TRP A 127 3.96 -10.26 -1.76
C TRP A 127 4.22 -11.72 -1.40
N PRO A 128 4.62 -12.57 -2.36
CA PRO A 128 4.79 -14.01 -2.12
C PRO A 128 5.75 -14.34 -0.97
N GLU A 129 6.81 -13.56 -0.84
CA GLU A 129 7.80 -13.68 0.23
C GLU A 129 7.23 -13.32 1.60
N VAL A 130 6.33 -12.35 1.68
CA VAL A 130 5.62 -11.99 2.93
C VAL A 130 4.63 -13.08 3.30
N VAL A 131 3.85 -13.57 2.35
CA VAL A 131 2.90 -14.68 2.55
C VAL A 131 3.64 -15.95 3.01
N MET A 132 4.79 -16.25 2.39
CA MET A 132 5.62 -17.38 2.79
C MET A 132 6.18 -17.21 4.21
N ALA A 133 6.73 -16.05 4.54
CA ALA A 133 7.25 -15.79 5.88
C ALA A 133 6.15 -15.88 6.95
N GLN A 134 4.97 -15.30 6.68
CA GLN A 134 3.81 -15.41 7.56
C GLN A 134 3.42 -16.88 7.81
N LYS A 135 3.38 -17.68 6.76
CA LYS A 135 3.09 -19.12 6.86
C LYS A 135 4.14 -19.85 7.71
N LEU A 136 5.43 -19.68 7.43
CA LEU A 136 6.51 -20.32 8.18
C LEU A 136 6.47 -19.95 9.68
N ILE A 137 6.18 -18.68 9.98
CA ILE A 137 6.06 -18.21 11.37
C ILE A 137 4.84 -18.85 12.06
N ALA A 138 3.70 -18.91 11.37
CA ALA A 138 2.49 -19.55 11.89
C ALA A 138 2.66 -21.05 12.13
N GLU A 139 3.46 -21.72 11.32
CA GLU A 139 3.84 -23.14 11.46
C GLU A 139 4.91 -23.38 12.55
N GLY A 140 5.43 -22.31 13.18
CA GLY A 140 6.39 -22.40 14.28
C GLY A 140 7.85 -22.61 13.86
N ALA A 141 8.19 -22.38 12.59
CA ALA A 141 9.52 -22.64 12.02
C ALA A 141 10.67 -21.95 12.78
N ILE A 142 10.41 -20.82 13.45
CA ILE A 142 11.40 -20.07 14.24
C ILE A 142 11.06 -20.02 15.74
N GLY A 143 10.08 -20.80 16.18
CA GLY A 143 9.59 -20.75 17.56
C GLY A 143 8.78 -19.47 17.86
N LYS A 144 8.85 -18.99 19.11
CA LYS A 144 8.15 -17.76 19.51
C LYS A 144 8.90 -16.54 19.00
N LEU A 145 8.19 -15.59 18.37
CA LEU A 145 8.76 -14.32 17.93
C LEU A 145 9.33 -13.51 19.10
N VAL A 146 10.54 -13.01 18.93
CA VAL A 146 11.29 -12.20 19.90
C VAL A 146 11.39 -10.76 19.45
N THR A 147 11.80 -10.54 18.19
CA THR A 147 11.95 -9.20 17.60
C THR A 147 11.82 -9.26 16.08
N ALA A 148 11.63 -8.12 15.46
CA ALA A 148 11.63 -8.02 14.00
C ALA A 148 12.27 -6.70 13.53
N ARG A 149 12.55 -6.66 12.24
CA ARG A 149 13.06 -5.47 11.56
C ARG A 149 12.42 -5.34 10.19
N SER A 150 12.07 -4.09 9.84
CA SER A 150 11.74 -3.69 8.47
C SER A 150 12.68 -2.56 8.04
N TRP A 151 13.20 -2.67 6.83
CA TRP A 151 14.14 -1.71 6.29
C TRP A 151 13.86 -1.45 4.82
N HIS A 152 13.62 -0.18 4.48
CA HIS A 152 13.50 0.24 3.09
C HIS A 152 14.28 1.52 2.81
N ASN A 153 15.27 1.40 1.94
CA ASN A 153 15.96 2.52 1.35
C ASN A 153 15.70 2.55 -0.14
N PHE A 154 15.27 3.68 -0.66
CA PHE A 154 15.01 3.83 -2.09
C PHE A 154 15.50 5.20 -2.58
N GLY A 155 15.76 5.27 -3.90
CA GLY A 155 16.16 6.50 -4.56
C GLY A 155 14.96 7.21 -5.18
N ILE A 156 15.12 8.50 -5.44
CA ILE A 156 14.16 9.24 -6.25
C ILE A 156 14.19 8.71 -7.69
N THR A 157 13.03 8.34 -8.20
CA THR A 157 12.86 7.94 -9.59
C THR A 157 12.00 8.97 -10.34
N PRO A 158 12.34 9.31 -11.61
CA PRO A 158 11.54 10.25 -12.40
C PRO A 158 10.09 9.78 -12.62
N GLU A 159 9.82 8.49 -12.49
CA GLU A 159 8.48 7.91 -12.65
C GLU A 159 7.52 8.41 -11.56
N PHE A 160 7.94 8.39 -10.30
CA PHE A 160 7.10 8.80 -9.17
C PHE A 160 7.35 10.24 -8.71
N TYR A 161 8.50 10.80 -9.08
CA TYR A 161 8.93 12.16 -8.75
C TYR A 161 9.34 12.89 -10.04
N PRO A 162 8.38 13.18 -10.95
CA PRO A 162 8.69 13.68 -12.29
C PRO A 162 9.26 15.10 -12.31
N SER A 163 9.12 15.83 -11.22
CA SER A 163 9.65 17.20 -11.09
C SER A 163 9.79 17.58 -9.62
N ASP A 164 10.44 18.71 -9.39
CA ASP A 164 10.53 19.36 -8.09
C ASP A 164 9.17 19.88 -7.57
N GLN A 165 8.13 19.86 -8.39
CA GLN A 165 6.75 20.22 -8.06
C GLN A 165 5.86 19.00 -7.83
N SER A 166 6.45 17.81 -7.65
CA SER A 166 5.68 16.60 -7.38
C SER A 166 4.76 16.81 -6.18
N TRP A 167 3.50 16.40 -6.32
CA TRP A 167 2.52 16.47 -5.24
C TRP A 167 2.95 15.70 -3.99
N ARG A 168 3.81 14.68 -4.15
CA ARG A 168 4.39 13.90 -3.04
C ARG A 168 5.32 14.73 -2.15
N PHE A 169 5.84 15.84 -2.65
CA PHE A 169 6.65 16.76 -1.85
C PHE A 169 5.82 17.77 -1.05
N GLN A 170 4.52 17.90 -1.39
CA GLN A 170 3.62 18.88 -0.79
C GLN A 170 2.81 18.26 0.35
N GLN A 171 2.96 18.78 1.57
CA GLN A 171 2.27 18.27 2.76
C GLN A 171 0.75 18.28 2.59
N ALA A 172 0.19 19.31 1.97
CA ALA A 172 -1.24 19.44 1.75
C ALA A 172 -1.81 18.35 0.83
N ALA A 173 -1.04 17.88 -0.14
CA ALA A 173 -1.47 16.88 -1.11
C ALA A 173 -1.16 15.46 -0.66
N ALA A 174 0.02 15.23 -0.08
CA ALA A 174 0.49 13.93 0.36
C ALA A 174 0.02 13.56 1.77
N GLY A 175 -0.17 14.53 2.66
CA GLY A 175 -0.56 14.32 4.06
C GLY A 175 0.60 13.99 5.00
N GLY A 176 1.77 13.65 4.47
CA GLY A 176 2.96 13.26 5.23
C GLY A 176 4.13 13.00 4.31
N GLY A 177 5.20 12.46 4.88
CA GLY A 177 6.38 12.05 4.15
C GLY A 177 6.42 10.54 3.88
N VAL A 178 7.62 9.98 3.94
CA VAL A 178 7.87 8.57 3.59
C VAL A 178 7.23 7.57 4.56
N ALA A 179 6.94 7.95 5.81
CA ALA A 179 6.25 7.07 6.74
C ALA A 179 4.85 6.71 6.23
N LEU A 180 4.11 7.70 5.74
CA LEU A 180 2.74 7.54 5.28
C LEU A 180 2.68 6.97 3.85
N ASP A 181 3.48 7.51 2.93
CA ASP A 181 3.42 7.10 1.51
C ASP A 181 4.09 5.73 1.31
N THR A 182 5.39 5.70 1.17
CA THR A 182 6.13 4.46 0.85
C THR A 182 6.17 3.50 2.04
N GLY A 183 6.29 4.02 3.25
CA GLY A 183 6.40 3.24 4.48
C GLY A 183 5.21 2.32 4.77
N SER A 184 4.02 2.65 4.28
CA SER A 184 2.83 1.80 4.44
C SER A 184 3.07 0.37 3.95
N HIS A 185 3.75 0.19 2.82
CA HIS A 185 4.07 -1.11 2.24
C HIS A 185 5.00 -1.97 3.13
N TRP A 186 5.87 -1.35 3.92
CA TRP A 186 6.75 -2.07 4.86
C TRP A 186 6.14 -2.22 6.24
N MET A 187 5.17 -1.36 6.58
CA MET A 187 4.42 -1.46 7.83
C MET A 187 3.35 -2.54 7.77
N ARG A 188 2.69 -2.73 6.62
CA ARG A 188 1.66 -3.75 6.41
C ARG A 188 2.15 -5.15 6.74
N PRO A 189 3.29 -5.66 6.22
CA PRO A 189 3.81 -6.99 6.57
C PRO A 189 4.15 -7.15 8.06
N LEU A 190 4.71 -6.12 8.70
CA LEU A 190 4.96 -6.17 10.15
C LEU A 190 3.66 -6.36 10.91
N ARG A 191 2.60 -5.60 10.57
CA ARG A 191 1.28 -5.71 11.22
C ARG A 191 0.61 -7.06 10.97
N MET A 192 0.73 -7.60 9.75
CA MET A 192 0.20 -8.93 9.40
C MET A 192 0.82 -10.05 10.25
N ILE A 193 2.09 -9.92 10.59
CA ILE A 193 2.86 -10.97 11.28
C ILE A 193 2.88 -10.75 12.80
N LEU A 194 3.02 -9.51 13.27
CA LEU A 194 3.20 -9.17 14.68
C LEU A 194 1.92 -8.68 15.37
N GLY A 195 0.88 -8.38 14.58
CA GLY A 195 -0.35 -7.76 15.06
C GLY A 195 -0.31 -6.24 15.06
N GLU A 196 -1.19 -5.59 15.80
CA GLU A 196 -1.30 -4.14 15.82
C GLU A 196 -0.17 -3.47 16.61
N ILE A 197 0.28 -2.32 16.11
CA ILE A 197 1.26 -1.47 16.80
C ILE A 197 0.55 -0.72 17.94
N ASP A 198 1.10 -0.77 19.14
CA ASP A 198 0.59 -0.07 20.33
C ASP A 198 1.25 1.30 20.48
N GLU A 199 2.59 1.33 20.49
CA GLU A 199 3.38 2.55 20.68
C GLU A 199 4.54 2.61 19.70
N VAL A 200 5.00 3.82 19.42
CA VAL A 200 6.21 4.08 18.61
C VAL A 200 7.10 5.12 19.26
N VAL A 201 8.41 4.98 19.07
CA VAL A 201 9.38 6.07 19.28
C VAL A 201 10.21 6.24 18.03
N ALA A 202 10.38 7.49 17.57
CA ALA A 202 10.96 7.76 16.27
C ALA A 202 11.86 9.01 16.23
N VAL A 203 12.78 8.97 15.26
CA VAL A 203 13.50 10.12 14.75
C VAL A 203 13.20 10.24 13.27
N THR A 204 12.88 11.46 12.82
CA THR A 204 12.65 11.77 11.42
C THR A 204 13.68 12.81 10.94
N GLY A 205 13.89 12.82 9.61
CA GLY A 205 14.78 13.79 8.97
C GLY A 205 14.27 14.17 7.58
N ARG A 206 14.72 15.33 7.13
CA ARG A 206 14.49 15.85 5.77
C ARG A 206 15.81 15.82 5.01
N LEU A 207 16.11 14.71 4.37
CA LEU A 207 17.29 14.57 3.50
C LEU A 207 17.08 15.23 2.15
N TRP A 208 15.82 15.52 1.80
CA TRP A 208 15.38 16.17 0.58
C TRP A 208 14.69 17.49 0.91
N GLU A 209 15.34 18.62 0.63
CA GLU A 209 14.87 19.95 1.04
C GLU A 209 13.52 20.34 0.45
N LYS A 210 13.23 19.86 -0.77
CA LYS A 210 11.98 20.13 -1.49
C LYS A 210 10.79 19.36 -0.94
N MET A 211 10.99 18.32 -0.14
CA MET A 211 9.95 17.55 0.50
C MET A 211 9.53 18.24 1.80
N GLU A 212 8.27 18.63 1.91
CA GLU A 212 7.73 19.28 3.12
C GLU A 212 7.59 18.28 4.27
N GLY A 213 7.25 17.02 3.98
CA GLY A 213 7.24 15.91 4.93
C GLY A 213 8.64 15.34 5.21
N GLU A 214 8.70 14.34 6.07
CA GLU A 214 9.94 13.62 6.37
C GLU A 214 10.35 12.73 5.18
N SER A 215 11.64 12.71 4.83
CA SER A 215 12.24 11.81 3.86
C SER A 215 13.06 10.69 4.50
N MET A 216 13.17 10.70 5.82
CA MET A 216 13.81 9.66 6.61
C MET A 216 13.02 9.41 7.88
N VAL A 217 12.82 8.13 8.18
CA VAL A 217 12.26 7.63 9.44
C VAL A 217 13.17 6.53 9.98
N ARG A 218 13.50 6.61 11.27
CA ARG A 218 14.02 5.51 12.07
C ARG A 218 13.19 5.40 13.32
N SER A 219 12.60 4.24 13.57
CA SER A 219 11.68 4.06 14.69
C SER A 219 11.78 2.67 15.32
N LEU A 220 11.35 2.61 16.57
CA LEU A 220 10.98 1.37 17.26
C LEU A 220 9.47 1.35 17.42
N CYS A 221 8.87 0.22 17.08
CA CYS A 221 7.45 -0.04 17.22
C CYS A 221 7.23 -1.13 18.27
N LEU A 222 6.51 -0.84 19.33
CA LEU A 222 6.03 -1.82 20.29
C LEU A 222 4.66 -2.33 19.80
N PHE A 223 4.57 -3.62 19.57
CA PHE A 223 3.34 -4.27 19.15
C PHE A 223 2.51 -4.72 20.35
N LYS A 224 1.18 -4.81 20.20
CA LYS A 224 0.29 -5.33 21.26
C LYS A 224 0.64 -6.75 21.68
N SER A 225 1.32 -7.52 20.84
CA SER A 225 1.90 -8.83 21.16
C SER A 225 3.07 -8.79 22.15
N GLY A 226 3.60 -7.60 22.46
CA GLY A 226 4.79 -7.38 23.27
C GLY A 226 6.10 -7.45 22.47
N VAL A 227 6.05 -7.77 21.18
CA VAL A 227 7.22 -7.77 20.29
C VAL A 227 7.61 -6.33 19.97
N VAL A 228 8.92 -6.04 19.96
CA VAL A 228 9.47 -4.78 19.47
C VAL A 228 10.11 -5.01 18.11
N ALA A 229 9.78 -4.15 17.15
CA ALA A 229 10.42 -4.14 15.84
C ALA A 229 11.03 -2.77 15.51
N SER A 230 12.15 -2.76 14.78
CA SER A 230 12.60 -1.54 14.12
C SER A 230 11.90 -1.37 12.77
N PHE A 231 11.55 -0.11 12.46
CA PHE A 231 10.96 0.28 11.18
C PHE A 231 11.71 1.49 10.63
N ASP A 232 12.41 1.27 9.52
CA ASP A 232 13.27 2.27 8.89
C ASP A 232 12.86 2.45 7.42
N VAL A 233 12.56 3.71 7.04
CA VAL A 233 12.26 4.10 5.66
C VAL A 233 13.04 5.36 5.31
N ILE A 234 13.79 5.31 4.22
CA ILE A 234 14.65 6.42 3.81
C ILE A 234 14.53 6.63 2.29
N LEU A 235 14.12 7.83 1.90
CA LEU A 235 14.25 8.32 0.54
C LEU A 235 15.62 8.96 0.40
N ALA A 236 16.57 8.21 -0.18
CA ALA A 236 17.95 8.63 -0.31
C ALA A 236 18.19 9.50 -1.55
N THR A 237 19.15 10.41 -1.44
CA THR A 237 19.57 11.29 -2.53
C THR A 237 20.67 10.69 -3.40
N GLY A 238 21.19 9.51 -3.06
CA GLY A 238 22.32 8.85 -3.73
C GLY A 238 22.05 7.37 -4.01
N ALA A 239 23.09 6.68 -4.44
CA ALA A 239 23.04 5.24 -4.69
C ALA A 239 22.74 4.48 -3.39
N VAL A 240 21.82 3.53 -3.45
CA VAL A 240 21.43 2.70 -2.32
C VAL A 240 21.75 1.25 -2.66
N GLY A 241 22.49 0.59 -1.78
CA GLY A 241 22.74 -0.85 -1.89
C GLY A 241 21.53 -1.68 -1.45
N LEU A 242 21.42 -2.89 -2.00
CA LEU A 242 20.38 -3.83 -1.61
C LEU A 242 20.57 -4.25 -0.14
N GLN A 243 19.50 -4.16 0.61
CA GLN A 243 19.43 -4.56 2.02
C GLN A 243 18.25 -5.53 2.22
N PRO A 244 18.27 -6.41 3.22
CA PRO A 244 17.07 -7.18 3.55
C PRO A 244 15.89 -6.26 3.87
N HIS A 245 14.73 -6.57 3.28
CA HIS A 245 13.52 -5.82 3.55
C HIS A 245 12.95 -6.13 4.94
N PHE A 246 13.00 -7.40 5.34
CA PHE A 246 12.49 -7.85 6.65
C PHE A 246 13.40 -8.87 7.27
N GLN A 247 13.39 -8.89 8.61
CA GLN A 247 14.02 -9.89 9.44
C GLN A 247 13.08 -10.18 10.62
N PHE A 248 12.83 -11.46 10.87
CA PHE A 248 12.01 -11.94 11.99
C PHE A 248 12.83 -12.93 12.80
N THR A 249 13.16 -12.57 14.05
CA THR A 249 13.95 -13.40 14.94
C THR A 249 13.03 -14.06 15.96
N GLY A 250 13.11 -15.37 16.04
CA GLY A 250 12.38 -16.20 16.98
C GLY A 250 13.31 -16.87 18.00
N THR A 251 12.72 -17.68 18.89
CA THR A 251 13.47 -18.37 19.94
C THR A 251 14.31 -19.54 19.44
N THR A 252 14.03 -20.08 18.27
CA THR A 252 14.71 -21.25 17.71
C THR A 252 15.26 -21.04 16.31
N GLY A 253 15.01 -19.87 15.68
CA GLY A 253 15.45 -19.60 14.32
C GLY A 253 15.21 -18.17 13.91
N GLU A 254 15.43 -17.90 12.62
CA GLU A 254 15.30 -16.58 12.04
C GLU A 254 14.81 -16.66 10.59
N ILE A 255 13.99 -15.71 10.17
CA ILE A 255 13.61 -15.53 8.77
C ILE A 255 14.10 -14.17 8.28
N VAL A 256 14.77 -14.16 7.13
CA VAL A 256 15.20 -12.95 6.43
C VAL A 256 14.56 -12.91 5.05
N ILE A 257 13.93 -11.79 4.69
CA ILE A 257 13.43 -11.51 3.35
C ILE A 257 14.38 -10.50 2.70
N SER A 258 15.05 -10.93 1.62
CA SER A 258 15.95 -10.07 0.86
C SER A 258 15.18 -9.06 -0.01
N ALA A 259 15.88 -8.01 -0.48
CA ALA A 259 15.33 -7.06 -1.46
C ALA A 259 15.01 -7.69 -2.83
N LEU A 260 15.44 -8.93 -3.07
CA LEU A 260 15.18 -9.68 -4.30
C LEU A 260 14.08 -10.75 -4.14
N GLY A 261 13.36 -10.75 -2.99
CA GLY A 261 12.28 -11.68 -2.72
C GLY A 261 12.75 -13.10 -2.37
N GLU A 262 14.01 -13.28 -1.96
CA GLU A 262 14.47 -14.52 -1.37
C GLU A 262 14.05 -14.57 0.09
N VAL A 263 13.40 -15.66 0.49
CA VAL A 263 13.11 -15.98 1.89
C VAL A 263 14.16 -16.96 2.39
N ARG A 264 14.93 -16.55 3.40
CA ARG A 264 15.94 -17.39 4.04
C ARG A 264 15.49 -17.74 5.45
N LEU A 265 15.49 -19.02 5.75
CA LEU A 265 15.18 -19.58 7.07
C LEU A 265 16.47 -20.09 7.71
N PHE A 266 16.79 -19.61 8.91
CA PHE A 266 17.76 -20.22 9.81
C PHE A 266 17.01 -21.10 10.81
N ASP A 267 17.27 -22.40 10.80
CA ASP A 267 16.56 -23.39 11.63
C ASP A 267 17.23 -23.68 12.99
N GLY A 268 18.18 -22.81 13.39
CA GLY A 268 19.00 -22.98 14.57
C GLY A 268 20.34 -23.68 14.31
N LYS A 269 20.58 -24.14 13.06
CA LYS A 269 21.81 -24.81 12.63
C LYS A 269 22.32 -24.22 11.33
N ASP A 270 21.52 -24.24 10.29
CA ASP A 270 21.90 -23.86 8.94
C ASP A 270 20.90 -22.89 8.31
N TRP A 271 21.37 -22.09 7.35
CA TRP A 271 20.53 -21.24 6.51
C TRP A 271 20.01 -22.01 5.30
N GLN A 272 18.71 -22.00 5.15
CA GLN A 272 18.02 -22.51 3.96
C GLN A 272 17.41 -21.32 3.22
N GLY A 273 17.56 -21.26 1.91
CA GLY A 273 17.04 -20.18 1.06
C GLY A 273 16.06 -20.71 0.03
N THR A 274 14.97 -19.98 -0.16
CA THR A 274 13.99 -20.20 -1.24
C THR A 274 13.68 -18.91 -1.92
N VAL A 275 13.95 -18.83 -3.22
CA VAL A 275 13.51 -17.72 -4.04
C VAL A 275 12.05 -17.96 -4.38
N VAL A 276 11.15 -17.15 -3.82
CA VAL A 276 9.71 -17.27 -4.05
C VAL A 276 9.27 -16.54 -5.33
N GLY A 277 10.25 -15.95 -6.01
CA GLY A 277 9.99 -15.11 -7.16
C GLY A 277 9.35 -13.79 -6.67
N HIS A 278 10.20 -12.86 -6.29
CA HIS A 278 9.85 -11.46 -6.35
C HIS A 278 9.63 -11.19 -7.82
N GLY A 279 8.48 -11.59 -8.33
CA GLY A 279 8.03 -11.14 -9.62
C GLY A 279 8.25 -9.64 -9.64
N ASN A 280 8.41 -9.03 -10.78
CA ASN A 280 8.36 -7.60 -10.93
C ASN A 280 7.35 -7.04 -9.90
N TYR A 281 7.68 -5.97 -9.17
CA TYR A 281 6.77 -5.30 -8.19
C TYR A 281 5.34 -5.15 -8.73
N MET A 282 5.19 -5.03 -10.05
CA MET A 282 3.90 -5.05 -10.73
C MET A 282 3.10 -6.35 -10.54
N ASP A 283 3.78 -7.48 -10.34
CA ASP A 283 3.09 -8.76 -10.15
C ASP A 283 2.34 -8.83 -8.81
N SER A 284 2.72 -8.01 -7.83
CA SER A 284 2.03 -7.91 -6.55
C SER A 284 0.59 -7.37 -6.71
N TYR A 285 0.34 -6.55 -7.73
CA TYR A 285 -1.01 -6.06 -8.02
C TYR A 285 -1.94 -7.13 -8.60
N LYS A 286 -1.41 -8.28 -9.06
CA LYS A 286 -2.26 -9.40 -9.48
C LYS A 286 -3.12 -9.91 -8.32
N GLY A 287 -2.52 -10.07 -7.14
CA GLY A 287 -3.26 -10.48 -5.93
C GLY A 287 -4.34 -9.48 -5.54
N VAL A 288 -4.04 -8.17 -5.64
CA VAL A 288 -5.02 -7.09 -5.41
C VAL A 288 -6.25 -7.27 -6.31
N TRP A 289 -6.06 -7.42 -7.61
CA TRP A 289 -7.17 -7.54 -8.55
C TRP A 289 -7.92 -8.86 -8.45
N GLN A 290 -7.23 -9.97 -8.14
CA GLN A 290 -7.87 -11.26 -7.88
C GLN A 290 -8.78 -11.21 -6.65
N ASP A 291 -8.33 -10.57 -5.58
CA ASP A 291 -9.12 -10.40 -4.35
C ASP A 291 -10.36 -9.51 -4.60
N PHE A 292 -10.17 -8.36 -5.26
CA PHE A 292 -11.26 -7.45 -5.61
C PHE A 292 -12.31 -8.10 -6.52
N GLU A 293 -11.85 -8.86 -7.54
CA GLU A 293 -12.72 -9.65 -8.44
C GLU A 293 -13.54 -10.68 -7.68
N ALA A 294 -12.88 -11.47 -6.82
CA ALA A 294 -13.53 -12.51 -6.04
C ALA A 294 -14.54 -11.93 -5.04
N ALA A 295 -14.21 -10.79 -4.42
CA ALA A 295 -15.12 -10.13 -3.49
C ALA A 295 -16.41 -9.65 -4.18
N ILE A 296 -16.31 -9.11 -5.39
CA ILE A 296 -17.48 -8.59 -6.13
C ILE A 296 -18.29 -9.71 -6.80
N LEU A 297 -17.62 -10.65 -7.46
CA LEU A 297 -18.26 -11.61 -8.33
C LEU A 297 -18.66 -12.90 -7.63
N ASP A 298 -17.95 -13.27 -6.56
CA ASP A 298 -18.16 -14.52 -5.84
C ASP A 298 -18.60 -14.32 -4.38
N GLY A 299 -18.61 -13.07 -3.89
CA GLY A 299 -18.93 -12.74 -2.49
C GLY A 299 -17.86 -13.22 -1.50
N THR A 300 -16.63 -13.46 -1.96
CA THR A 300 -15.52 -13.85 -1.10
C THR A 300 -15.11 -12.68 -0.21
N PRO A 301 -14.93 -12.87 1.11
CA PRO A 301 -14.40 -11.79 1.95
C PRO A 301 -13.03 -11.32 1.47
N LEU A 302 -12.80 -10.01 1.48
CA LEU A 302 -11.48 -9.44 1.20
C LEU A 302 -10.42 -9.98 2.18
N ALA A 303 -9.20 -10.18 1.71
CA ALA A 303 -8.05 -10.60 2.52
C ALA A 303 -7.78 -9.63 3.70
N ALA A 304 -8.07 -8.35 3.50
CA ALA A 304 -8.12 -7.36 4.57
C ALA A 304 -9.25 -6.36 4.29
N ASP A 305 -10.10 -6.10 5.28
CA ASP A 305 -11.08 -5.04 5.14
C ASP A 305 -10.41 -3.64 5.11
N ALA A 306 -11.13 -2.65 4.61
CA ALA A 306 -10.58 -1.32 4.47
C ALA A 306 -10.19 -0.68 5.83
N ARG A 307 -10.89 -1.02 6.92
CA ARG A 307 -10.60 -0.51 8.28
C ARG A 307 -9.22 -0.95 8.77
N TYR A 308 -8.75 -2.14 8.35
CA TYR A 308 -7.40 -2.59 8.70
C TYR A 308 -6.33 -1.60 8.25
N SER A 309 -6.53 -0.91 7.12
CA SER A 309 -5.59 0.09 6.60
C SER A 309 -5.52 1.40 7.40
N LEU A 310 -6.38 1.60 8.39
CA LEU A 310 -6.22 2.71 9.34
C LEU A 310 -4.94 2.58 10.17
N GLY A 311 -4.49 1.37 10.43
CA GLY A 311 -3.33 1.14 11.28
C GLY A 311 -2.03 1.68 10.69
N GLU A 312 -1.84 1.64 9.36
CA GLU A 312 -0.69 2.26 8.71
C GLU A 312 -0.73 3.78 8.85
N VAL A 313 -1.90 4.40 8.64
CA VAL A 313 -2.08 5.85 8.77
C VAL A 313 -1.89 6.30 10.22
N ALA A 314 -2.46 5.55 11.17
CA ALA A 314 -2.33 5.83 12.60
C ALA A 314 -0.87 5.74 13.07
N ALA A 315 -0.16 4.69 12.66
CA ALA A 315 1.24 4.50 13.01
C ALA A 315 2.15 5.56 12.36
N ALA A 316 1.94 5.90 11.08
CA ALA A 316 2.68 6.99 10.44
C ALA A 316 2.49 8.34 11.16
N ASN A 317 1.26 8.65 11.56
CA ASN A 317 0.97 9.85 12.35
C ASN A 317 1.63 9.81 13.74
N ALA A 318 1.64 8.65 14.40
CA ALA A 318 2.31 8.48 15.70
C ALA A 318 3.84 8.62 15.57
N ILE A 319 4.45 8.14 14.49
CA ILE A 319 5.87 8.33 14.17
C ILE A 319 6.21 9.83 14.11
N VAL A 320 5.41 10.62 13.38
CA VAL A 320 5.63 12.05 13.26
C VAL A 320 5.45 12.75 14.62
N ARG A 321 4.40 12.41 15.39
CA ARG A 321 4.21 12.96 16.75
C ARG A 321 5.40 12.62 17.67
N SER A 322 5.86 11.35 17.62
CA SER A 322 7.00 10.90 18.43
C SER A 322 8.28 11.64 18.12
N ALA A 323 8.57 11.87 16.83
CA ALA A 323 9.74 12.63 16.42
C ALA A 323 9.71 14.09 16.94
N GLN A 324 8.52 14.69 17.04
CA GLN A 324 8.30 16.03 17.58
C GLN A 324 8.39 16.07 19.12
N SER A 325 7.70 15.17 19.79
CA SER A 325 7.62 15.10 21.25
C SER A 325 8.88 14.52 21.89
N ARG A 326 9.66 13.73 21.13
CA ARG A 326 10.82 12.93 21.60
C ARG A 326 10.43 11.92 22.68
N LYS A 327 9.24 11.37 22.59
CA LYS A 327 8.69 10.38 23.53
C LYS A 327 8.04 9.24 22.77
N TRP A 328 7.79 8.15 23.49
CA TRP A 328 6.88 7.12 23.03
C TRP A 328 5.47 7.70 22.84
N GLU A 329 4.86 7.41 21.72
CA GLU A 329 3.53 7.88 21.36
C GLU A 329 2.62 6.68 21.07
N LYS A 330 1.42 6.72 21.63
CA LYS A 330 0.37 5.74 21.31
C LYS A 330 -0.06 5.89 19.85
N VAL A 331 -0.32 4.75 19.22
CA VAL A 331 -0.84 4.73 17.85
C VAL A 331 -2.34 5.05 17.85
N TRP A 332 -3.05 4.55 18.88
CA TRP A 332 -4.49 4.75 19.07
C TRP A 332 -4.81 5.52 20.37
#